data_784859a5af19cbdf81abccc018675e54
#
_entry.id   784859a5af19cbdf81abccc018675e54
#
_cell.length_a   1.000
_cell.length_b   1.000
_cell.length_c   1.000
_cell.angle_alpha   90.00
_cell.angle_beta   90.00
_cell.angle_gamma   90.00
#
_symmetry.space_group_name_H-M   'P 1'
#
loop_
_entity.id
_entity.type
_entity.pdbx_description
1 polymer ?
#
loop_
_entity_poly.entity_id
_entity_poly.type
_entity_poly.pdbx_seq_one_letter_code
_entity_poly.pdbx_strand_id
1 'polypeptide(L)'
;MKRRIAALLAALLAIQLGSLISPAYACGCGAMIPEGYARIGVERETSVVRFDGRTEQIVMRFVVRGDAPRAAWIMPVPGRATVELGDPEMFRQLTWLTRPEYRTRGYFWPRDRDWPFSATTGDSVGAALPGAADSAVGVVGREQLGDFDVARLTATDPNALRTWLETNGFKLPDGLPAELKPYVDQKWEYVAVRLAPREPGTTLKGALDPLRIRFDSDRLVYPMRLSRLAKTPQSLGLYVLADHRMEPASPIGGAEPKVTFAGEVTPQGGLAALTGGKPAFLTAIDQEFPEPARIDGDHELRATAADTPYRKVIYHGELLTVGGIPAWLLTVGAVLVALVAALSTRRRRTRTASA
;
A
#
# COMPACT_ATOMS: atom_id res chain seq x y z
N MET A 1 55.43 -4.39 -2.57
CA MET A 1 54.20 -3.91 -3.27
C MET A 1 53.03 -4.83 -3.08
N LYS A 2 53.07 -6.12 -3.37
CA LYS A 2 51.91 -7.07 -3.30
C LYS A 2 51.22 -7.11 -1.92
N ARG A 3 51.97 -7.09 -0.80
CA ARG A 3 51.37 -7.06 0.56
C ARG A 3 50.60 -5.76 0.89
N ARG A 4 51.07 -4.58 0.37
CA ARG A 4 50.39 -3.30 0.58
C ARG A 4 49.09 -3.21 -0.25
N ILE A 5 49.07 -3.78 -1.46
CA ILE A 5 47.88 -3.86 -2.32
C ILE A 5 46.87 -4.80 -1.70
N ALA A 6 47.28 -5.98 -1.19
CA ALA A 6 46.37 -6.91 -0.49
C ALA A 6 45.75 -6.29 0.77
N ALA A 7 46.51 -5.52 1.54
CA ALA A 7 46.00 -4.81 2.72
C ALA A 7 44.98 -3.73 2.35
N LEU A 8 45.23 -2.96 1.27
CA LEU A 8 44.28 -1.97 0.75
C LEU A 8 42.97 -2.61 0.21
N LEU A 9 43.08 -3.73 -0.50
CA LEU A 9 41.92 -4.47 -0.98
C LEU A 9 41.12 -5.08 0.18
N ALA A 10 41.80 -5.60 1.21
CA ALA A 10 41.11 -6.11 2.41
C ALA A 10 40.44 -4.99 3.21
N ALA A 11 41.03 -3.81 3.31
CA ALA A 11 40.43 -2.66 3.95
C ALA A 11 39.21 -2.12 3.15
N LEU A 12 39.34 -2.05 1.82
CA LEU A 12 38.21 -1.69 0.95
C LEU A 12 37.06 -2.71 1.04
N LEU A 13 37.36 -4.00 1.08
CA LEU A 13 36.38 -5.05 1.25
C LEU A 13 35.69 -4.97 2.63
N ALA A 14 36.45 -4.69 3.69
CA ALA A 14 35.93 -4.49 5.04
C ALA A 14 35.02 -3.25 5.13
N ILE A 15 35.36 -2.16 4.43
CA ILE A 15 34.50 -0.95 4.34
C ILE A 15 33.23 -1.25 3.55
N GLN A 16 33.29 -2.00 2.45
CA GLN A 16 32.12 -2.41 1.68
C GLN A 16 31.25 -3.39 2.44
N LEU A 17 31.80 -4.33 3.19
CA LEU A 17 31.03 -5.23 4.05
C LEU A 17 30.37 -4.48 5.22
N GLY A 18 31.02 -3.47 5.79
CA GLY A 18 30.44 -2.61 6.82
C GLY A 18 29.25 -1.76 6.33
N SER A 19 29.25 -1.36 5.07
CA SER A 19 28.14 -0.60 4.46
C SER A 19 26.90 -1.45 4.12
N LEU A 20 27.05 -2.79 4.11
CA LEU A 20 25.93 -3.73 3.88
C LEU A 20 25.13 -4.06 5.15
N ILE A 21 25.59 -3.64 6.34
CA ILE A 21 24.96 -3.90 7.63
C ILE A 21 24.29 -2.60 8.14
N SER A 22 23.50 -1.97 7.31
CA SER A 22 22.60 -0.89 7.77
C SER A 22 21.25 -1.50 8.09
N PRO A 23 20.71 -1.32 9.32
CA PRO A 23 19.35 -1.75 9.62
C PRO A 23 18.39 -1.10 8.63
N ALA A 24 17.54 -1.90 8.00
CA ALA A 24 16.52 -1.38 7.12
C ALA A 24 15.38 -0.84 8.00
N TYR A 25 15.27 0.46 8.09
CA TYR A 25 14.11 1.11 8.71
C TYR A 25 12.97 1.10 7.69
N ALA A 26 11.86 0.50 8.06
CA ALA A 26 10.64 0.57 7.27
C ALA A 26 9.69 1.54 7.96
N CYS A 27 8.99 2.30 7.16
CA CYS A 27 8.00 3.25 7.66
C CYS A 27 6.66 2.97 6.98
N GLY A 28 5.60 2.85 7.76
CA GLY A 28 4.25 3.16 7.35
C GLY A 28 3.87 4.35 8.21
N CYS A 29 3.07 5.29 7.82
CA CYS A 29 2.70 6.57 8.47
C CYS A 29 3.38 6.84 9.85
N GLY A 30 4.68 6.57 9.94
CA GLY A 30 5.48 6.64 11.16
C GLY A 30 6.89 6.10 10.92
N ALA A 31 7.65 5.85 11.97
CA ALA A 31 8.95 5.21 11.91
C ALA A 31 8.89 3.81 12.53
N MET A 32 9.26 2.78 11.79
CA MET A 32 9.35 1.41 12.31
C MET A 32 10.82 1.05 12.51
N ILE A 33 11.21 0.79 13.74
CA ILE A 33 12.59 0.60 14.19
C ILE A 33 12.75 -0.84 14.64
N PRO A 34 13.52 -1.68 13.92
CA PRO A 34 13.76 -3.06 14.32
C PRO A 34 14.66 -3.14 15.56
N GLU A 35 14.55 -4.24 16.30
CA GLU A 35 15.47 -4.54 17.39
C GLU A 35 16.86 -4.93 16.85
N GLY A 36 17.91 -4.35 17.41
CA GLY A 36 19.30 -4.69 17.09
C GLY A 36 19.67 -4.40 15.65
N TYR A 37 20.18 -5.40 14.93
CA TYR A 37 20.58 -5.34 13.52
C TYR A 37 19.59 -6.04 12.58
N ALA A 38 18.44 -6.45 13.09
CA ALA A 38 17.41 -7.09 12.29
C ALA A 38 16.84 -6.13 11.24
N ARG A 39 16.17 -6.68 10.26
CA ARG A 39 15.53 -5.91 9.17
C ARG A 39 14.02 -6.05 9.25
N ILE A 40 13.33 -4.95 9.04
CA ILE A 40 11.89 -4.93 8.89
C ILE A 40 11.53 -3.95 7.78
N GLY A 41 10.58 -4.33 6.91
CA GLY A 41 10.07 -3.52 5.82
C GLY A 41 8.54 -3.50 5.85
N VAL A 42 7.92 -2.33 5.68
CA VAL A 42 6.49 -2.25 5.37
C VAL A 42 6.34 -2.36 3.87
N GLU A 43 5.71 -3.43 3.42
CA GLU A 43 5.46 -3.67 2.00
C GLU A 43 4.27 -2.85 1.52
N ARG A 44 3.20 -2.88 2.31
CA ARG A 44 1.98 -2.13 2.07
C ARG A 44 1.39 -1.65 3.39
N GLU A 45 0.99 -0.41 3.38
CA GLU A 45 0.16 0.19 4.41
C GLU A 45 -1.25 0.39 3.87
N THR A 46 -2.24 0.04 4.66
CA THR A 46 -3.63 0.30 4.35
C THR A 46 -4.29 0.95 5.55
N SER A 47 -4.83 2.15 5.36
CA SER A 47 -5.38 2.96 6.44
C SER A 47 -6.76 3.49 6.11
N VAL A 48 -7.61 3.52 7.13
CA VAL A 48 -8.94 4.16 7.10
C VAL A 48 -8.87 5.36 8.01
N VAL A 49 -9.26 6.50 7.50
CA VAL A 49 -9.31 7.76 8.26
C VAL A 49 -10.75 8.24 8.31
N ARG A 50 -11.25 8.53 9.51
CA ARG A 50 -12.52 9.25 9.73
C ARG A 50 -12.24 10.56 10.44
N PHE A 51 -12.77 11.63 9.90
CA PHE A 51 -12.73 12.95 10.53
C PHE A 51 -14.14 13.51 10.62
N ASP A 52 -14.52 14.00 11.80
CA ASP A 52 -15.84 14.56 12.07
C ASP A 52 -15.82 16.08 12.28
N GLY A 53 -14.73 16.75 11.88
CA GLY A 53 -14.50 18.17 12.06
C GLY A 53 -13.78 18.52 13.37
N ARG A 54 -13.58 17.56 14.28
CA ARG A 54 -12.88 17.75 15.55
C ARG A 54 -12.00 16.57 15.94
N THR A 55 -12.51 15.37 15.78
CA THR A 55 -11.82 14.15 16.15
C THR A 55 -11.41 13.40 14.88
N GLU A 56 -10.16 13.01 14.81
CA GLU A 56 -9.64 12.12 13.80
C GLU A 56 -9.46 10.71 14.37
N GLN A 57 -9.86 9.72 13.58
CA GLN A 57 -9.67 8.31 13.87
C GLN A 57 -8.95 7.67 12.69
N ILE A 58 -7.81 7.06 12.96
CA ILE A 58 -7.02 6.33 11.96
C ILE A 58 -7.02 4.86 12.36
N VAL A 59 -7.50 3.99 11.48
CA VAL A 59 -7.34 2.54 11.64
C VAL A 59 -6.38 2.08 10.57
N MET A 60 -5.25 1.52 10.98
CA MET A 60 -4.18 1.15 10.06
C MET A 60 -3.79 -0.31 10.20
N ARG A 61 -3.40 -0.90 9.08
CA ARG A 61 -2.87 -2.25 8.99
C ARG A 61 -1.60 -2.25 8.15
N PHE A 62 -0.57 -2.90 8.68
CA PHE A 62 0.71 -3.08 8.00
C PHE A 62 0.84 -4.51 7.48
N VAL A 63 1.42 -4.65 6.29
CA VAL A 63 2.00 -5.90 5.82
C VAL A 63 3.51 -5.74 5.88
N VAL A 64 4.15 -6.51 6.76
CA VAL A 64 5.58 -6.38 7.04
C VAL A 64 6.36 -7.57 6.50
N ARG A 65 7.60 -7.31 6.11
CA ARG A 65 8.62 -8.31 5.74
C ARG A 65 9.88 -8.07 6.54
N GLY A 66 10.54 -9.15 6.91
CA GLY A 66 11.83 -9.07 7.58
C GLY A 66 12.10 -10.27 8.46
N ASP A 67 13.12 -10.10 9.27
CA ASP A 67 13.63 -11.09 10.24
C ASP A 67 13.63 -10.53 11.68
N ALA A 68 13.03 -9.35 11.89
CA ALA A 68 12.99 -8.71 13.19
C ALA A 68 12.11 -9.50 14.18
N PRO A 69 12.66 -9.91 15.34
CA PRO A 69 11.87 -10.53 16.40
C PRO A 69 10.95 -9.51 17.09
N ARG A 70 11.36 -8.25 17.14
CA ARG A 70 10.58 -7.11 17.69
C ARG A 70 10.89 -5.85 16.91
N ALA A 71 9.94 -4.89 16.94
CA ALA A 71 10.14 -3.57 16.39
C ALA A 71 9.45 -2.51 17.27
N ALA A 72 9.92 -1.27 17.24
CA ALA A 72 9.20 -0.12 17.73
C ALA A 72 8.56 0.60 16.54
N TRP A 73 7.31 0.99 16.67
CA TRP A 73 6.64 1.85 15.71
C TRP A 73 6.23 3.16 16.38
N ILE A 74 6.52 4.28 15.73
CA ILE A 74 6.31 5.62 16.26
C ILE A 74 5.50 6.42 15.25
N MET A 75 4.38 6.99 15.69
CA MET A 75 3.54 7.85 14.89
C MET A 75 3.33 9.19 15.59
N PRO A 76 3.66 10.32 14.95
CA PRO A 76 3.29 11.64 15.44
C PRO A 76 1.79 11.88 15.27
N VAL A 77 1.16 12.52 16.25
CA VAL A 77 -0.27 12.85 16.23
C VAL A 77 -0.49 14.27 16.76
N PRO A 78 -1.44 15.05 16.20
CA PRO A 78 -1.67 16.45 16.59
C PRO A 78 -2.01 16.67 18.06
N GLY A 79 -2.58 15.67 18.70
CA GLY A 79 -3.02 15.78 20.09
C GLY A 79 -2.97 14.44 20.81
N ARG A 80 -3.43 14.43 22.06
CA ARG A 80 -3.43 13.23 22.88
C ARG A 80 -4.27 12.11 22.26
N ALA A 81 -3.63 10.98 22.01
CA ALA A 81 -4.28 9.85 21.35
C ALA A 81 -4.71 8.75 22.33
N THR A 82 -5.79 8.05 21.97
CA THR A 82 -6.10 6.71 22.47
C THR A 82 -5.74 5.68 21.41
N VAL A 83 -5.28 4.51 21.84
CA VAL A 83 -4.87 3.41 20.95
C VAL A 83 -5.62 2.15 21.36
N GLU A 84 -6.25 1.50 20.40
CA GLU A 84 -7.03 0.28 20.56
C GLU A 84 -6.74 -0.66 19.40
N LEU A 85 -7.13 -1.95 19.49
CA LEU A 85 -7.16 -2.83 18.35
C LEU A 85 -8.28 -2.39 17.39
N GLY A 86 -7.95 -2.39 16.10
CA GLY A 86 -8.94 -2.23 15.03
C GLY A 86 -9.59 -3.56 14.64
N ASP A 87 -10.73 -3.48 13.97
CA ASP A 87 -11.42 -4.64 13.41
C ASP A 87 -10.81 -5.00 12.04
N PRO A 88 -10.18 -6.17 11.87
CA PRO A 88 -9.61 -6.59 10.59
C PRO A 88 -10.66 -6.79 9.49
N GLU A 89 -11.92 -7.08 9.86
CA GLU A 89 -13.03 -7.23 8.92
C GLU A 89 -13.32 -5.96 8.14
N MET A 90 -13.05 -4.80 8.74
CA MET A 90 -13.19 -3.49 8.11
C MET A 90 -12.47 -3.41 6.76
N PHE A 91 -11.25 -3.97 6.67
CA PHE A 91 -10.45 -3.93 5.43
C PHE A 91 -11.00 -4.84 4.34
N ARG A 92 -11.66 -5.94 4.70
CA ARG A 92 -12.38 -6.79 3.74
C ARG A 92 -13.58 -6.06 3.17
N GLN A 93 -14.35 -5.40 4.03
CA GLN A 93 -15.50 -4.59 3.64
C GLN A 93 -15.08 -3.45 2.70
N LEU A 94 -13.99 -2.73 3.00
CA LEU A 94 -13.47 -1.69 2.13
C LEU A 94 -13.06 -2.22 0.76
N THR A 95 -12.35 -3.34 0.72
CA THR A 95 -11.96 -3.98 -0.54
C THR A 95 -13.19 -4.32 -1.40
N TRP A 96 -14.27 -4.79 -0.76
CA TRP A 96 -15.50 -5.09 -1.47
C TRP A 96 -16.21 -3.83 -1.97
N LEU A 97 -16.35 -2.80 -1.14
CA LEU A 97 -17.00 -1.53 -1.49
C LEU A 97 -16.29 -0.81 -2.64
N THR A 98 -14.96 -0.82 -2.62
CA THR A 98 -14.12 -0.07 -3.56
C THR A 98 -13.59 -0.91 -4.73
N ARG A 99 -14.07 -2.15 -4.88
CA ARG A 99 -13.69 -3.03 -5.99
C ARG A 99 -13.85 -2.31 -7.32
N PRO A 100 -12.89 -2.42 -8.24
CA PRO A 100 -13.01 -1.83 -9.56
C PRO A 100 -14.15 -2.47 -10.35
N GLU A 101 -14.68 -1.72 -11.30
CA GLU A 101 -15.58 -2.26 -12.31
C GLU A 101 -14.75 -2.92 -13.41
N TYR A 102 -15.09 -4.15 -13.77
CA TYR A 102 -14.46 -4.86 -14.87
C TYR A 102 -15.32 -4.74 -16.10
N ARG A 103 -14.74 -4.27 -17.20
CA ARG A 103 -15.41 -4.16 -18.51
C ARG A 103 -14.61 -4.89 -19.57
N THR A 104 -15.29 -5.60 -20.45
CA THR A 104 -14.68 -6.26 -21.60
C THR A 104 -14.50 -5.25 -22.72
N ARG A 105 -13.33 -5.26 -23.37
CA ARG A 105 -13.04 -4.50 -24.58
C ARG A 105 -12.60 -5.45 -25.69
N GLY A 106 -13.45 -5.62 -26.71
CA GLY A 106 -13.12 -6.43 -27.87
C GLY A 106 -11.94 -5.85 -28.68
N TYR A 107 -11.05 -6.71 -29.14
CA TYR A 107 -10.03 -6.36 -30.14
C TYR A 107 -10.05 -7.33 -31.31
N PHE A 108 -9.71 -6.83 -32.50
CA PHE A 108 -9.88 -7.56 -33.74
C PHE A 108 -8.67 -8.45 -34.08
N TRP A 109 -7.45 -7.91 -33.96
CA TRP A 109 -6.24 -8.65 -34.30
C TRP A 109 -5.74 -9.47 -33.10
N PRO A 110 -5.31 -10.74 -33.34
CA PRO A 110 -4.82 -11.60 -32.26
C PRO A 110 -3.54 -11.00 -31.63
N ARG A 111 -3.42 -11.15 -30.35
CA ARG A 111 -2.22 -10.86 -29.54
C ARG A 111 -1.46 -12.17 -29.32
N ASP A 112 -0.24 -12.11 -28.79
CA ASP A 112 0.63 -13.28 -28.62
C ASP A 112 -0.05 -14.48 -27.94
N ARG A 113 -0.97 -14.22 -27.00
CA ARG A 113 -1.73 -15.24 -26.27
C ARG A 113 -2.88 -15.89 -27.06
N ASP A 114 -3.31 -15.28 -28.14
CA ASP A 114 -4.49 -15.72 -28.92
C ASP A 114 -4.12 -16.64 -30.08
N TRP A 115 -2.83 -16.83 -30.34
CA TRP A 115 -2.37 -17.72 -31.38
C TRP A 115 -2.49 -19.18 -30.92
N PRO A 116 -3.10 -20.05 -31.72
CA PRO A 116 -3.35 -21.46 -31.36
C PRO A 116 -2.09 -22.31 -31.14
N PHE A 117 -0.92 -21.76 -31.46
CA PHE A 117 0.39 -22.41 -31.27
C PHE A 117 1.31 -21.68 -30.28
N SER A 118 0.83 -20.65 -29.60
CA SER A 118 1.58 -20.04 -28.51
C SER A 118 1.64 -21.04 -27.36
N ALA A 119 2.83 -21.53 -27.03
CA ALA A 119 3.04 -22.32 -25.81
C ALA A 119 2.63 -21.48 -24.60
N THR A 120 1.54 -21.85 -23.97
CA THR A 120 1.09 -21.29 -22.70
C THR A 120 2.08 -21.72 -21.62
N THR A 121 3.12 -20.95 -21.39
CA THR A 121 3.75 -20.94 -20.07
C THR A 121 2.73 -20.33 -19.15
N GLY A 122 2.01 -21.20 -18.46
CA GLY A 122 0.98 -20.82 -17.51
C GLY A 122 1.62 -20.18 -16.29
N ASP A 123 1.67 -18.87 -16.29
CA ASP A 123 1.76 -18.09 -15.06
C ASP A 123 0.34 -17.80 -14.57
N SER A 124 -0.24 -18.81 -13.95
CA SER A 124 -1.36 -18.60 -13.06
C SER A 124 -0.81 -17.99 -11.75
N VAL A 125 -0.72 -16.68 -11.72
CA VAL A 125 -0.56 -15.97 -10.45
C VAL A 125 -1.90 -16.10 -9.71
N GLY A 126 -2.04 -17.20 -8.99
CA GLY A 126 -3.07 -17.37 -7.99
C GLY A 126 -2.78 -16.42 -6.85
N ALA A 127 -3.54 -15.33 -6.76
CA ALA A 127 -3.60 -14.53 -5.56
C ALA A 127 -4.21 -15.39 -4.45
N ALA A 128 -3.37 -16.03 -3.65
CA ALA A 128 -3.78 -16.68 -2.42
C ALA A 128 -4.21 -15.60 -1.43
N LEU A 129 -5.50 -15.58 -1.10
CA LEU A 129 -6.03 -14.86 0.04
C LEU A 129 -5.46 -15.50 1.31
N PRO A 130 -4.85 -14.74 2.23
CA PRO A 130 -4.45 -15.30 3.51
C PRO A 130 -5.70 -15.64 4.32
N GLY A 131 -5.82 -16.91 4.68
CA GLY A 131 -6.85 -17.40 5.58
C GLY A 131 -6.67 -16.81 6.98
N ALA A 132 -7.77 -16.40 7.58
CA ALA A 132 -7.86 -16.06 8.99
C ALA A 132 -7.68 -17.32 9.83
N ALA A 133 -6.78 -17.25 10.81
CA ALA A 133 -6.72 -18.22 11.91
C ALA A 133 -7.22 -17.52 13.18
N ASP A 134 -8.31 -18.05 13.73
CA ASP A 134 -8.81 -17.76 15.07
C ASP A 134 -7.88 -18.35 16.13
N SER A 135 -7.62 -17.58 17.19
CA SER A 135 -7.39 -18.19 18.53
C SER A 135 -7.51 -17.16 19.64
N ALA A 136 -8.17 -17.57 20.68
CA ALA A 136 -8.60 -16.82 21.84
C ALA A 136 -7.63 -16.94 23.02
N VAL A 137 -7.80 -15.97 23.99
CA VAL A 137 -7.62 -16.00 25.46
C VAL A 137 -6.26 -15.58 26.05
N GLY A 138 -6.20 -14.44 26.59
CA GLY A 138 -6.24 -13.91 27.97
C GLY A 138 -4.95 -13.92 28.79
N VAL A 139 -4.50 -12.75 29.26
CA VAL A 139 -4.17 -12.44 30.68
C VAL A 139 -3.67 -10.99 30.82
N VAL A 140 -4.12 -10.32 31.87
CA VAL A 140 -4.05 -8.90 32.20
C VAL A 140 -2.69 -8.49 32.80
N GLY A 141 -2.15 -7.30 32.31
CA GLY A 141 -1.12 -6.58 33.06
C GLY A 141 0.09 -6.11 32.24
N ARG A 142 -0.07 -5.20 31.44
CA ARG A 142 0.42 -4.39 30.34
C ARG A 142 -0.55 -4.63 29.22
N GLU A 143 -1.13 -3.60 28.66
CA GLU A 143 -2.17 -3.82 27.64
C GLU A 143 -1.51 -4.42 26.37
N GLN A 144 -1.39 -5.73 26.35
CA GLN A 144 -0.96 -6.45 25.16
C GLN A 144 -2.17 -6.54 24.24
N LEU A 145 -2.19 -5.69 23.23
CA LEU A 145 -3.23 -5.62 22.22
C LEU A 145 -2.79 -6.46 21.02
N GLY A 146 -3.07 -7.76 21.02
CA GLY A 146 -2.68 -8.64 19.91
C GLY A 146 -1.16 -8.71 19.73
N ASP A 147 -0.66 -8.27 18.57
CA ASP A 147 0.78 -8.21 18.25
C ASP A 147 1.49 -6.97 18.86
N PHE A 148 0.81 -6.21 19.72
CA PHE A 148 1.27 -4.91 20.18
C PHE A 148 1.37 -4.80 21.70
N ASP A 149 2.44 -4.16 22.15
CA ASP A 149 2.60 -3.63 23.50
C ASP A 149 2.64 -2.10 23.38
N VAL A 150 1.53 -1.45 23.74
CA VAL A 150 1.32 -0.02 23.49
C VAL A 150 1.84 0.82 24.63
N ALA A 151 2.81 1.68 24.36
CA ALA A 151 3.20 2.78 25.22
C ALA A 151 2.76 4.11 24.60
N ARG A 152 2.09 4.93 25.39
CA ARG A 152 1.77 6.31 25.00
C ARG A 152 2.86 7.21 25.54
N LEU A 153 3.53 7.91 24.64
CA LEU A 153 4.52 8.89 25.02
C LEU A 153 3.98 10.28 24.71
N THR A 154 3.69 11.01 25.76
CA THR A 154 3.47 12.45 25.67
C THR A 154 4.86 13.07 25.51
N ALA A 155 5.30 13.32 24.29
CA ALA A 155 6.61 13.88 24.08
C ALA A 155 6.51 15.27 23.45
N THR A 156 6.45 16.26 24.31
CA THR A 156 6.95 17.61 24.03
C THR A 156 8.49 17.62 24.06
N ASP A 157 9.13 16.51 24.41
CA ASP A 157 10.59 16.36 24.55
C ASP A 157 11.11 15.20 23.68
N PRO A 158 11.94 15.49 22.65
CA PRO A 158 12.62 14.46 21.84
C PRO A 158 13.47 13.48 22.66
N ASN A 159 13.94 13.89 23.85
CA ASN A 159 14.72 13.05 24.74
C ASN A 159 13.87 11.97 25.42
N ALA A 160 12.60 12.24 25.71
CA ALA A 160 11.68 11.25 26.26
C ALA A 160 11.49 10.08 25.31
N LEU A 161 11.33 10.34 24.00
CA LEU A 161 11.24 9.31 22.97
C LEU A 161 12.53 8.50 22.87
N ARG A 162 13.69 9.17 22.89
CA ARG A 162 15.01 8.49 22.89
C ARG A 162 15.12 7.56 24.08
N THR A 163 14.86 8.06 25.28
CA THR A 163 14.93 7.27 26.53
C THR A 163 14.02 6.06 26.48
N TRP A 164 12.79 6.23 25.95
CA TRP A 164 11.88 5.10 25.81
C TRP A 164 12.40 4.04 24.85
N LEU A 165 12.92 4.45 23.67
CA LEU A 165 13.51 3.53 22.69
C LEU A 165 14.67 2.76 23.31
N GLU A 166 15.62 3.43 23.91
CA GLU A 166 16.81 2.83 24.53
C GLU A 166 16.41 1.87 25.65
N THR A 167 15.47 2.27 26.52
CA THR A 167 14.95 1.44 27.62
C THR A 167 14.27 0.16 27.12
N ASN A 168 13.65 0.21 25.92
CA ASN A 168 13.00 -0.93 25.29
C ASN A 168 13.92 -1.72 24.32
N GLY A 169 15.21 -1.39 24.26
CA GLY A 169 16.21 -2.12 23.47
C GLY A 169 16.25 -1.72 22.00
N PHE A 170 15.71 -0.56 21.63
CA PHE A 170 15.73 -0.02 20.27
C PHE A 170 16.76 1.09 20.12
N LYS A 171 17.49 1.07 19.00
CA LYS A 171 18.45 2.13 18.68
C LYS A 171 17.76 3.22 17.88
N LEU A 172 17.88 4.48 18.34
CA LEU A 172 17.36 5.63 17.62
C LEU A 172 18.03 5.75 16.23
N PRO A 173 17.25 5.80 15.12
CA PRO A 173 17.83 6.03 13.79
C PRO A 173 18.47 7.42 13.66
N ASP A 174 19.60 7.51 12.99
CA ASP A 174 20.39 8.76 12.90
C ASP A 174 19.60 9.94 12.29
N GLY A 175 18.67 9.71 11.37
CA GLY A 175 17.84 10.76 10.76
C GLY A 175 16.58 11.13 11.54
N LEU A 176 16.15 10.29 12.48
CA LEU A 176 14.84 10.44 13.12
C LEU A 176 14.65 11.76 13.87
N PRO A 177 15.61 12.29 14.65
CA PRO A 177 15.45 13.57 15.36
C PRO A 177 15.14 14.75 14.42
N ALA A 178 15.77 14.78 13.24
CA ALA A 178 15.55 15.84 12.26
C ALA A 178 14.12 15.77 11.67
N GLU A 179 13.64 14.57 11.38
CA GLU A 179 12.29 14.37 10.83
C GLU A 179 11.18 14.55 11.90
N LEU A 180 11.51 14.40 13.18
CA LEU A 180 10.60 14.67 14.28
C LEU A 180 10.44 16.17 14.59
N LYS A 181 11.46 16.98 14.27
CA LYS A 181 11.48 18.40 14.62
C LYS A 181 10.22 19.19 14.20
N PRO A 182 9.66 19.05 12.98
CA PRO A 182 8.43 19.75 12.60
C PRO A 182 7.23 19.45 13.49
N TYR A 183 7.16 18.24 14.02
CA TYR A 183 6.08 17.84 14.94
C TYR A 183 6.28 18.40 16.35
N VAL A 184 7.54 18.43 16.83
CA VAL A 184 7.90 19.09 18.09
C VAL A 184 7.56 20.58 18.05
N ASP A 185 7.91 21.26 16.95
CA ASP A 185 7.62 22.68 16.75
C ASP A 185 6.10 22.96 16.75
N GLN A 186 5.29 22.01 16.28
CA GLN A 186 3.82 22.06 16.29
C GLN A 186 3.20 21.54 17.60
N LYS A 187 4.02 21.10 18.57
CA LYS A 187 3.58 20.53 19.86
C LYS A 187 2.74 19.26 19.73
N TRP A 188 3.03 18.46 18.70
CA TRP A 188 2.39 17.16 18.52
C TRP A 188 2.89 16.15 19.55
N GLU A 189 2.06 15.16 19.84
CA GLU A 189 2.39 14.00 20.68
C GLU A 189 2.86 12.82 19.80
N TYR A 190 3.33 11.76 20.45
CA TYR A 190 3.76 10.53 19.78
C TYR A 190 3.02 9.33 20.35
N VAL A 191 2.51 8.50 19.47
CA VAL A 191 2.14 7.12 19.78
C VAL A 191 3.37 6.26 19.52
N ALA A 192 3.87 5.57 20.53
CA ALA A 192 4.94 4.60 20.42
C ALA A 192 4.42 3.22 20.78
N VAL A 193 4.63 2.27 19.90
CA VAL A 193 4.11 0.91 20.02
C VAL A 193 5.25 -0.07 19.86
N ARG A 194 5.39 -1.00 20.78
CA ARG A 194 6.28 -2.14 20.63
C ARG A 194 5.52 -3.27 19.93
N LEU A 195 6.06 -3.72 18.82
CA LEU A 195 5.57 -4.84 18.04
C LEU A 195 6.30 -6.10 18.46
N ALA A 196 5.57 -7.16 18.75
CA ALA A 196 6.11 -8.48 19.01
C ALA A 196 5.18 -9.54 18.40
N PRO A 197 5.71 -10.61 17.81
CA PRO A 197 4.86 -11.66 17.27
C PRO A 197 4.12 -12.38 18.41
N ARG A 198 2.92 -12.88 18.12
CA ARG A 198 2.10 -13.64 19.09
C ARG A 198 2.80 -14.89 19.61
N GLU A 199 3.56 -15.54 18.74
CA GLU A 199 4.30 -16.75 19.06
C GLU A 199 5.74 -16.39 19.44
N PRO A 200 6.18 -16.66 20.69
CA PRO A 200 7.56 -16.41 21.10
C PRO A 200 8.56 -17.15 20.22
N GLY A 201 9.66 -16.48 19.87
CA GLY A 201 10.72 -17.05 19.04
C GLY A 201 10.48 -16.98 17.53
N THR A 202 9.36 -16.40 17.09
CA THR A 202 9.10 -16.10 15.68
C THR A 202 9.52 -14.68 15.32
N THR A 203 9.39 -14.30 14.04
CA THR A 203 9.72 -12.95 13.54
C THR A 203 8.46 -12.24 13.03
N LEU A 204 8.51 -10.91 13.04
CA LEU A 204 7.43 -10.08 12.50
C LEU A 204 7.37 -10.22 10.97
N LYS A 205 6.29 -10.80 10.46
CA LYS A 205 6.05 -10.98 9.02
C LYS A 205 4.57 -11.10 8.70
N GLY A 206 4.20 -10.68 7.49
CA GLY A 206 2.81 -10.74 7.03
C GLY A 206 1.96 -9.57 7.53
N ALA A 207 0.65 -9.77 7.54
CA ALA A 207 -0.28 -8.77 8.01
C ALA A 207 -0.33 -8.75 9.54
N LEU A 208 -0.11 -7.58 10.13
CA LEU A 208 -0.28 -7.36 11.57
C LEU A 208 -1.75 -7.05 11.87
N ASP A 209 -2.14 -7.21 13.15
CA ASP A 209 -3.45 -6.76 13.62
C ASP A 209 -3.62 -5.25 13.34
N PRO A 210 -4.83 -4.77 13.04
CA PRO A 210 -5.04 -3.35 12.87
C PRO A 210 -4.93 -2.59 14.18
N LEU A 211 -4.37 -1.38 14.14
CA LEU A 211 -4.40 -0.42 15.24
C LEU A 211 -5.41 0.69 14.94
N ARG A 212 -6.24 1.03 15.91
CA ARG A 212 -7.12 2.19 15.89
C ARG A 212 -6.55 3.27 16.79
N ILE A 213 -6.26 4.43 16.21
CA ILE A 213 -5.72 5.60 16.91
C ILE A 213 -6.76 6.71 16.79
N ARG A 214 -7.10 7.33 17.91
CA ARG A 214 -8.07 8.43 17.97
C ARG A 214 -7.46 9.60 18.72
N PHE A 215 -7.58 10.79 18.15
CA PHE A 215 -7.09 12.05 18.71
C PHE A 215 -7.94 13.23 18.23
N ASP A 216 -7.88 14.35 18.97
CA ASP A 216 -8.48 15.60 18.52
C ASP A 216 -7.53 16.30 17.53
N SER A 217 -8.08 16.87 16.46
CA SER A 217 -7.38 17.61 15.44
C SER A 217 -8.25 18.73 14.88
N ASP A 218 -7.65 19.83 14.48
CA ASP A 218 -8.31 20.94 13.79
C ASP A 218 -8.41 20.75 12.27
N ARG A 219 -7.70 19.74 11.74
CA ARG A 219 -7.66 19.38 10.33
C ARG A 219 -7.49 17.88 10.14
N LEU A 220 -7.88 17.39 8.99
CA LEU A 220 -7.64 16.00 8.61
C LEU A 220 -6.21 15.87 8.08
N VAL A 221 -5.37 15.12 8.80
CA VAL A 221 -3.95 14.96 8.48
C VAL A 221 -3.50 13.51 8.64
N TYR A 222 -2.87 12.96 7.61
CA TYR A 222 -2.28 11.64 7.64
C TYR A 222 -0.75 11.77 7.63
N PRO A 223 -0.08 11.47 8.78
CA PRO A 223 1.36 11.67 8.93
C PRO A 223 2.16 10.75 8.00
N MET A 224 3.00 11.33 7.14
CA MET A 224 3.83 10.57 6.19
C MET A 224 5.31 10.93 6.23
N ARG A 225 5.66 12.08 6.82
CA ARG A 225 7.05 12.59 6.83
C ARG A 225 8.07 11.59 7.34
N LEU A 226 7.76 10.84 8.40
CA LEU A 226 8.68 9.84 8.96
C LEU A 226 8.94 8.67 7.99
N SER A 227 8.04 8.42 7.04
CA SER A 227 8.21 7.42 5.98
C SER A 227 9.38 7.72 5.05
N ARG A 228 9.89 8.96 5.07
CA ARG A 228 11.10 9.36 4.38
C ARG A 228 12.34 8.55 4.80
N LEU A 229 12.35 8.02 6.02
CA LEU A 229 13.46 7.22 6.54
C LEU A 229 13.48 5.79 6.00
N ALA A 230 12.43 5.36 5.30
CA ALA A 230 12.37 4.02 4.69
C ALA A 230 13.48 3.82 3.66
N LYS A 231 14.01 2.61 3.63
CA LYS A 231 15.07 2.20 2.69
C LYS A 231 14.55 1.42 1.49
N THR A 232 13.27 1.07 1.49
CA THR A 232 12.61 0.31 0.44
C THR A 232 11.40 1.07 -0.08
N PRO A 233 11.00 0.88 -1.36
CA PRO A 233 9.76 1.43 -1.90
C PRO A 233 8.57 1.08 -1.03
N GLN A 234 7.59 1.98 -0.96
CA GLN A 234 6.38 1.83 -0.15
C GLN A 234 5.13 2.07 -0.96
N SER A 235 4.03 1.47 -0.53
CA SER A 235 2.70 1.60 -1.12
C SER A 235 1.69 1.94 -0.03
N LEU A 236 0.91 3.00 -0.25
CA LEU A 236 -0.16 3.46 0.64
C LEU A 236 -1.51 3.27 -0.04
N GLY A 237 -2.43 2.59 0.65
CA GLY A 237 -3.86 2.60 0.35
C GLY A 237 -4.59 3.38 1.43
N LEU A 238 -5.05 4.58 1.11
CA LEU A 238 -5.72 5.49 2.04
C LEU A 238 -7.22 5.56 1.74
N TYR A 239 -8.05 5.17 2.70
CA TYR A 239 -9.50 5.24 2.66
C TYR A 239 -9.99 6.34 3.58
N VAL A 240 -10.63 7.36 3.04
CA VAL A 240 -11.11 8.52 3.79
C VAL A 240 -12.63 8.49 3.88
N LEU A 241 -13.15 8.40 5.10
CA LEU A 241 -14.57 8.53 5.42
C LEU A 241 -14.84 9.94 5.93
N ALA A 242 -15.53 10.75 5.17
CA ALA A 242 -15.85 12.13 5.49
C ALA A 242 -17.28 12.46 5.05
N ASP A 243 -17.71 13.70 5.25
CA ASP A 243 -19.02 14.15 4.80
C ASP A 243 -19.03 14.49 3.30
N HIS A 244 -17.83 14.74 2.74
CA HIS A 244 -17.59 15.07 1.34
C HIS A 244 -16.47 14.22 0.74
N ARG A 245 -16.37 14.22 -0.59
CA ARG A 245 -15.21 13.69 -1.29
C ARG A 245 -13.95 14.43 -0.87
N MET A 246 -12.88 13.71 -0.59
CA MET A 246 -11.62 14.27 -0.12
C MET A 246 -10.50 14.11 -1.15
N GLU A 247 -9.57 15.05 -1.15
CA GLU A 247 -8.34 15.00 -1.95
C GLU A 247 -7.14 15.50 -1.12
N PRO A 248 -5.90 15.09 -1.44
CA PRO A 248 -4.71 15.71 -0.88
C PRO A 248 -4.66 17.21 -1.21
N ALA A 249 -4.37 18.04 -0.20
CA ALA A 249 -4.28 19.49 -0.37
C ALA A 249 -3.04 19.92 -1.18
N SER A 250 -1.95 19.12 -1.06
CA SER A 250 -0.69 19.33 -1.77
C SER A 250 0.03 18.01 -2.02
N PRO A 251 0.91 17.93 -3.03
CA PRO A 251 1.84 16.82 -3.16
C PRO A 251 2.80 16.75 -1.96
N ILE A 252 3.15 15.52 -1.55
CA ILE A 252 4.13 15.25 -0.48
C ILE A 252 5.36 14.48 -0.98
N GLY A 253 5.62 14.50 -2.28
CA GLY A 253 6.57 13.59 -2.93
C GLY A 253 5.93 12.25 -3.31
N GLY A 254 6.72 11.32 -3.87
CA GLY A 254 6.23 10.06 -4.40
C GLY A 254 5.54 10.19 -5.77
N ALA A 255 4.84 9.13 -6.18
CA ALA A 255 3.99 9.16 -7.36
C ALA A 255 2.71 9.98 -7.07
N GLU A 256 2.06 10.46 -8.12
CA GLU A 256 0.79 11.17 -7.97
C GLU A 256 -0.27 10.28 -7.32
N PRO A 257 -0.99 10.76 -6.28
CA PRO A 257 -2.08 10.04 -5.66
C PRO A 257 -3.19 9.72 -6.66
N LYS A 258 -3.65 8.48 -6.68
CA LYS A 258 -4.70 8.01 -7.61
C LYS A 258 -5.96 7.68 -6.85
N VAL A 259 -7.04 8.42 -7.10
CA VAL A 259 -8.36 8.03 -6.62
C VAL A 259 -8.79 6.75 -7.36
N THR A 260 -9.12 5.72 -6.60
CA THR A 260 -9.60 4.42 -7.13
C THR A 260 -11.10 4.23 -6.92
N PHE A 261 -11.65 4.91 -5.92
CA PHE A 261 -13.07 4.96 -5.64
C PHE A 261 -13.45 6.29 -4.97
N ALA A 262 -14.62 6.80 -5.30
CA ALA A 262 -15.26 7.92 -4.60
C ALA A 262 -16.79 7.74 -4.67
N GLY A 263 -17.47 7.75 -3.53
CA GLY A 263 -18.93 7.59 -3.50
C GLY A 263 -19.50 7.50 -2.09
N GLU A 264 -20.79 7.74 -1.99
CA GLU A 264 -21.53 7.53 -0.74
C GLU A 264 -21.59 6.04 -0.39
N VAL A 265 -21.40 5.74 0.87
CA VAL A 265 -21.49 4.39 1.42
C VAL A 265 -22.30 4.38 2.71
N THR A 266 -22.98 3.28 2.96
CA THR A 266 -23.60 3.00 4.25
C THR A 266 -22.71 1.99 4.97
N PRO A 267 -21.85 2.46 5.91
CA PRO A 267 -20.93 1.61 6.62
C PRO A 267 -21.66 0.55 7.47
N GLN A 268 -21.07 -0.63 7.57
CA GLN A 268 -21.54 -1.73 8.42
C GLN A 268 -20.38 -2.23 9.30
N GLY A 269 -20.69 -3.04 10.32
CA GLY A 269 -19.68 -3.64 11.20
C GLY A 269 -18.68 -2.61 11.76
N GLY A 270 -17.40 -2.89 11.64
CA GLY A 270 -16.31 -2.03 12.11
C GLY A 270 -16.31 -0.63 11.48
N LEU A 271 -16.68 -0.50 10.20
CA LEU A 271 -16.82 0.81 9.55
C LEU A 271 -17.98 1.63 10.13
N ALA A 272 -19.07 0.98 10.51
CA ALA A 272 -20.18 1.66 11.18
C ALA A 272 -19.76 2.22 12.54
N ALA A 273 -18.88 1.53 13.27
CA ALA A 273 -18.32 2.02 14.53
C ALA A 273 -17.51 3.32 14.36
N LEU A 274 -16.91 3.56 13.19
CA LEU A 274 -16.19 4.81 12.89
C LEU A 274 -17.14 5.98 12.60
N THR A 275 -18.29 5.70 11.96
CA THR A 275 -19.22 6.73 11.48
C THR A 275 -20.44 6.91 12.40
N GLY A 276 -20.53 6.12 13.49
CA GLY A 276 -21.73 6.08 14.33
C GLY A 276 -22.95 5.53 13.58
N GLY A 277 -22.73 4.66 12.57
CA GLY A 277 -23.76 4.08 11.73
C GLY A 277 -24.36 5.05 10.69
N LYS A 278 -23.83 6.26 10.55
CA LYS A 278 -24.30 7.25 9.58
C LYS A 278 -23.68 6.99 8.20
N PRO A 279 -24.42 7.29 7.10
CA PRO A 279 -23.83 7.35 5.77
C PRO A 279 -22.61 8.31 5.76
N ALA A 280 -21.65 8.00 4.91
CA ALA A 280 -20.45 8.82 4.73
C ALA A 280 -20.00 8.75 3.28
N PHE A 281 -19.25 9.76 2.85
CA PHE A 281 -18.57 9.72 1.56
C PHE A 281 -17.22 9.03 1.73
N LEU A 282 -17.01 7.95 1.00
CA LEU A 282 -15.76 7.19 0.98
C LEU A 282 -14.93 7.61 -0.23
N THR A 283 -13.71 8.08 0.02
CA THR A 283 -12.69 8.30 -1.01
C THR A 283 -11.54 7.32 -0.79
N ALA A 284 -11.23 6.48 -1.79
CA ALA A 284 -10.08 5.57 -1.77
C ALA A 284 -8.97 6.11 -2.67
N ILE A 285 -7.78 6.25 -2.11
CA ILE A 285 -6.60 6.81 -2.75
C ILE A 285 -5.48 5.79 -2.66
N ASP A 286 -4.87 5.44 -3.79
CA ASP A 286 -3.63 4.67 -3.85
C ASP A 286 -2.47 5.59 -4.20
N GLN A 287 -1.35 5.45 -3.50
CA GLN A 287 -0.11 6.18 -3.81
C GLN A 287 1.12 5.29 -3.62
N GLU A 288 2.04 5.40 -4.57
CA GLU A 288 3.32 4.70 -4.55
C GLU A 288 4.45 5.67 -4.22
N PHE A 289 5.38 5.20 -3.39
CA PHE A 289 6.59 5.93 -3.00
C PHE A 289 7.82 5.09 -3.39
N PRO A 290 8.21 5.11 -4.68
CA PRO A 290 9.37 4.34 -5.15
C PRO A 290 10.68 4.80 -4.53
N GLU A 291 10.76 6.07 -4.17
CA GLU A 291 11.89 6.73 -3.53
C GLU A 291 11.43 7.44 -2.25
N PRO A 292 11.30 6.73 -1.11
CA PRO A 292 10.76 7.32 0.13
C PRO A 292 11.51 8.57 0.60
N ALA A 293 12.82 8.67 0.35
CA ALA A 293 13.62 9.84 0.70
C ALA A 293 13.11 11.16 0.07
N ARG A 294 12.23 11.09 -0.92
CA ARG A 294 11.59 12.25 -1.54
C ARG A 294 10.31 12.70 -0.84
N ILE A 295 9.84 11.96 0.17
CA ILE A 295 8.70 12.40 0.98
C ILE A 295 9.13 13.63 1.76
N ASP A 296 8.37 14.72 1.64
CA ASP A 296 8.71 16.04 2.20
C ASP A 296 7.60 16.61 3.11
N GLY A 297 6.51 15.87 3.33
CA GLY A 297 5.40 16.33 4.14
C GLY A 297 4.46 15.21 4.60
N ASP A 298 3.34 15.66 5.15
CA ASP A 298 2.21 14.85 5.55
C ASP A 298 1.04 15.08 4.60
N HIS A 299 0.15 14.10 4.45
CA HIS A 299 -1.09 14.33 3.72
C HIS A 299 -2.05 15.19 4.56
N GLU A 300 -2.19 16.43 4.23
CA GLU A 300 -3.36 17.22 4.60
C GLU A 300 -4.46 16.97 3.57
N LEU A 301 -5.65 16.63 4.02
CA LEU A 301 -6.77 16.29 3.16
C LEU A 301 -7.84 17.36 3.26
N ARG A 302 -8.40 17.73 2.12
CA ARG A 302 -9.47 18.73 2.00
C ARG A 302 -10.64 18.20 1.19
N ALA A 303 -11.82 18.79 1.40
CA ALA A 303 -12.96 18.49 0.57
C ALA A 303 -12.76 19.00 -0.86
N THR A 304 -13.19 18.23 -1.85
CA THR A 304 -13.22 18.67 -3.24
C THR A 304 -14.38 19.64 -3.47
N ALA A 305 -14.32 20.41 -4.57
CA ALA A 305 -15.39 21.36 -4.92
C ALA A 305 -16.76 20.70 -5.21
N ALA A 306 -16.76 19.40 -5.51
CA ALA A 306 -17.97 18.63 -5.79
C ALA A 306 -17.76 17.15 -5.42
N ASP A 307 -18.81 16.52 -4.94
CA ASP A 307 -18.81 15.09 -4.55
C ASP A 307 -19.02 14.16 -5.76
N THR A 308 -18.26 14.37 -6.83
CA THR A 308 -18.38 13.58 -8.05
C THR A 308 -18.00 12.12 -7.79
N PRO A 309 -18.92 11.17 -8.01
CA PRO A 309 -18.60 9.76 -7.84
C PRO A 309 -17.55 9.29 -8.84
N TYR A 310 -16.72 8.35 -8.41
CA TYR A 310 -15.71 7.72 -9.25
C TYR A 310 -15.53 6.25 -8.87
N ARG A 311 -15.34 5.41 -9.87
CA ARG A 311 -14.93 4.01 -9.68
C ARG A 311 -13.94 3.64 -10.77
N LYS A 312 -12.80 3.10 -10.36
CA LYS A 312 -11.78 2.60 -11.28
C LYS A 312 -12.37 1.52 -12.18
N VAL A 313 -12.19 1.67 -13.51
CA VAL A 313 -12.58 0.67 -14.50
C VAL A 313 -11.33 -0.05 -15.00
N ILE A 314 -11.37 -1.38 -14.97
CA ILE A 314 -10.32 -2.24 -15.52
C ILE A 314 -10.88 -2.92 -16.78
N TYR A 315 -10.21 -2.69 -17.92
CA TYR A 315 -10.60 -3.30 -19.17
C TYR A 315 -9.88 -4.63 -19.38
N HIS A 316 -10.66 -5.70 -19.53
CA HIS A 316 -10.16 -6.97 -20.03
C HIS A 316 -10.32 -7.01 -21.55
N GLY A 317 -9.20 -7.25 -22.25
CA GLY A 317 -9.25 -7.44 -23.70
C GLY A 317 -9.76 -8.85 -24.03
N GLU A 318 -10.74 -8.97 -24.92
CA GLU A 318 -11.18 -10.23 -25.49
C GLU A 318 -11.07 -10.17 -27.01
N LEU A 319 -10.60 -11.27 -27.63
CA LEU A 319 -10.57 -11.38 -29.08
C LEU A 319 -12.00 -11.46 -29.62
N LEU A 320 -12.33 -10.59 -30.56
CA LEU A 320 -13.66 -10.59 -31.19
C LEU A 320 -13.88 -11.91 -31.92
N THR A 321 -14.98 -12.60 -31.57
CA THR A 321 -15.42 -13.85 -32.19
C THR A 321 -16.84 -13.72 -32.72
N VAL A 322 -17.10 -14.41 -33.81
CA VAL A 322 -18.43 -14.58 -34.43
C VAL A 322 -18.72 -16.07 -34.50
N GLY A 323 -19.71 -16.55 -33.77
CA GLY A 323 -20.01 -17.98 -33.71
C GLY A 323 -18.84 -18.83 -33.18
N GLY A 324 -18.02 -18.28 -32.25
CA GLY A 324 -16.85 -18.96 -31.69
C GLY A 324 -15.60 -18.91 -32.56
N ILE A 325 -15.68 -18.35 -33.76
CA ILE A 325 -14.54 -18.21 -34.71
C ILE A 325 -14.01 -16.77 -34.57
N PRO A 326 -12.68 -16.58 -34.39
CA PRO A 326 -12.09 -15.24 -34.38
C PRO A 326 -12.45 -14.43 -35.62
N ALA A 327 -12.96 -13.21 -35.45
CA ALA A 327 -13.46 -12.36 -36.52
C ALA A 327 -12.38 -12.06 -37.58
N TRP A 328 -11.10 -11.96 -37.20
CA TRP A 328 -9.99 -11.76 -38.10
C TRP A 328 -9.78 -12.95 -39.04
N LEU A 329 -10.00 -14.20 -38.59
CA LEU A 329 -9.94 -15.38 -39.43
C LEU A 329 -11.04 -15.37 -40.50
N LEU A 330 -12.25 -14.98 -40.12
CA LEU A 330 -13.37 -14.86 -41.06
C LEU A 330 -13.09 -13.81 -42.14
N THR A 331 -12.51 -12.66 -41.73
CA THR A 331 -12.16 -11.61 -42.71
C THR A 331 -11.03 -12.02 -43.62
N VAL A 332 -9.97 -12.64 -43.10
CA VAL A 332 -8.88 -13.17 -43.92
C VAL A 332 -9.39 -14.25 -44.88
N GLY A 333 -10.22 -15.16 -44.39
CA GLY A 333 -10.87 -16.19 -45.22
C GLY A 333 -11.74 -15.59 -46.34
N ALA A 334 -12.56 -14.59 -46.00
CA ALA A 334 -13.38 -13.90 -46.99
C ALA A 334 -12.55 -13.19 -48.07
N VAL A 335 -11.47 -12.52 -47.68
CA VAL A 335 -10.53 -11.87 -48.62
C VAL A 335 -9.87 -12.91 -49.53
N LEU A 336 -9.41 -14.04 -49.01
CA LEU A 336 -8.81 -15.11 -49.79
C LEU A 336 -9.79 -15.70 -50.83
N VAL A 337 -11.03 -15.95 -50.39
CA VAL A 337 -12.08 -16.43 -51.33
C VAL A 337 -12.34 -15.41 -52.44
N ALA A 338 -12.43 -14.12 -52.12
CA ALA A 338 -12.62 -13.06 -53.09
C ALA A 338 -11.44 -12.99 -54.11
N LEU A 339 -10.20 -13.11 -53.61
CA LEU A 339 -9.01 -13.15 -54.47
C LEU A 339 -9.01 -14.35 -55.42
N VAL A 340 -9.33 -15.54 -54.92
CA VAL A 340 -9.42 -16.76 -55.75
C VAL A 340 -10.51 -16.62 -56.83
N ALA A 341 -11.68 -16.07 -56.47
CA ALA A 341 -12.78 -15.79 -57.38
C ALA A 341 -12.34 -14.79 -58.49
N ALA A 342 -11.67 -13.69 -58.09
CA ALA A 342 -11.15 -12.70 -59.02
C ALA A 342 -10.10 -13.26 -59.98
N LEU A 343 -9.19 -14.09 -59.49
CA LEU A 343 -8.19 -14.76 -60.33
C LEU A 343 -8.81 -15.78 -61.30
N SER A 344 -9.79 -16.52 -60.87
CA SER A 344 -10.51 -17.50 -61.69
C SER A 344 -11.29 -16.82 -62.83
N THR A 345 -11.96 -15.69 -62.54
CA THR A 345 -12.67 -14.91 -63.56
C THR A 345 -11.71 -14.27 -64.59
N ARG A 346 -10.55 -13.77 -64.13
CA ARG A 346 -9.51 -13.29 -65.05
C ARG A 346 -8.98 -14.41 -65.99
N ARG A 347 -8.68 -15.58 -65.46
CA ARG A 347 -8.23 -16.72 -66.21
C ARG A 347 -9.25 -17.21 -67.25
N ARG A 348 -10.55 -17.17 -66.96
CA ARG A 348 -11.63 -17.48 -67.91
C ARG A 348 -11.69 -16.45 -69.03
N ARG A 349 -11.58 -15.14 -68.73
CA ARG A 349 -11.61 -14.06 -69.72
C ARG A 349 -10.40 -14.11 -70.67
N THR A 350 -9.21 -14.46 -70.19
CA THR A 350 -8.03 -14.63 -71.12
C THR A 350 -8.12 -15.86 -72.01
N ARG A 351 -8.78 -16.94 -71.61
CA ARG A 351 -8.99 -18.13 -72.46
C ARG A 351 -10.03 -17.91 -73.54
N THR A 352 -11.05 -17.08 -73.32
CA THR A 352 -12.05 -16.74 -74.36
C THR A 352 -11.57 -15.67 -75.32
N ALA A 353 -10.51 -14.94 -75.05
CA ALA A 353 -9.90 -13.96 -75.97
C ALA A 353 -8.83 -14.57 -76.88
N SER A 354 -8.45 -15.84 -76.63
CA SER A 354 -7.43 -16.57 -77.46
C SER A 354 -8.04 -17.68 -78.27
N ALA A 355 -9.33 -17.83 -78.39
CA ALA A 355 -10.10 -18.71 -79.29
C ALA A 355 -10.88 -17.85 -80.27
#